data_c13d400bf0b67ba33310afe47ac39035
#
_entry.id   c13d400bf0b67ba33310afe47ac39035
#
_cell.length_a   1.000
_cell.length_b   1.000
_cell.length_c   1.000
_cell.angle_alpha   90.00
_cell.angle_beta   90.00
_cell.angle_gamma   90.00
#
_symmetry.space_group_name_H-M   'P 1'
#
loop_
_entity.id
_entity.type
_entity.pdbx_description
1 polymer ?
#
loop_
_entity_poly.entity_id
_entity_poly.type
_entity_poly.pdbx_seq_one_letter_code
_entity_poly.pdbx_strand_id
1 'polypeptide(L)'
;TFVAEFFYSSLLMREFIIADNQDISKAGMMFLLSKQKEVSLLLEADNKAELIQQLRLYPQAVIILDYTLFNFAGADELIVLQERFKEADWILFSDELSLSFLRQVLFSSMAFGVVMKDNSKEEIMTAIQCATRKQRYICNHVSNLLLSGTSSPLAASSMDDHLLTQTEKNILK
;
A
#
# COMPACT_ATOMS: atom_id res chain seq x y z
N THR A 1 12.12 3.32 32.64
CA THR A 1 12.94 2.24 33.23
C THR A 1 13.21 1.16 32.18
N PHE A 2 14.26 0.41 32.35
CA PHE A 2 14.70 -0.66 31.47
C PHE A 2 13.58 -1.68 31.15
N VAL A 3 12.78 -2.03 32.14
CA VAL A 3 11.65 -2.97 31.97
C VAL A 3 10.55 -2.38 31.09
N ALA A 4 10.22 -1.10 31.26
CA ALA A 4 9.23 -0.42 30.45
C ALA A 4 9.68 -0.29 29.00
N GLU A 5 10.95 0.02 28.76
CA GLU A 5 11.53 0.08 27.40
C GLU A 5 11.54 -1.30 26.73
N PHE A 6 11.85 -2.35 27.49
CA PHE A 6 11.83 -3.72 27.00
C PHE A 6 10.41 -4.15 26.59
N PHE A 7 9.41 -3.88 27.43
CA PHE A 7 8.01 -4.17 27.12
C PHE A 7 7.51 -3.34 25.93
N TYR A 8 7.86 -2.07 25.87
CA TYR A 8 7.50 -1.19 24.76
C TYR A 8 8.13 -1.68 23.45
N SER A 9 9.40 -2.06 23.47
CA SER A 9 10.10 -2.61 22.31
C SER A 9 9.48 -3.93 21.84
N SER A 10 9.09 -4.82 22.75
CA SER A 10 8.47 -6.10 22.40
C SER A 10 7.06 -5.92 21.79
N LEU A 11 6.33 -4.89 22.21
CA LEU A 11 5.02 -4.55 21.67
C LEU A 11 5.08 -4.04 20.23
N LEU A 12 6.23 -3.52 19.80
CA LEU A 12 6.45 -3.02 18.43
C LEU A 12 6.99 -4.10 17.47
N MET A 13 7.33 -5.29 17.98
CA MET A 13 7.82 -6.38 17.12
C MET A 13 6.67 -7.04 16.38
N ARG A 14 6.84 -7.18 15.06
CA ARG A 14 5.80 -7.74 14.21
C ARG A 14 6.37 -8.74 13.21
N GLU A 15 5.56 -9.69 12.83
CA GLU A 15 5.83 -10.56 11.70
C GLU A 15 5.57 -9.80 10.40
N PHE A 16 6.40 -10.04 9.41
CA PHE A 16 6.26 -9.47 8.07
C PHE A 16 6.13 -10.58 7.04
N ILE A 17 5.20 -10.42 6.12
CA ILE A 17 5.01 -11.32 4.97
C ILE A 17 5.31 -10.51 3.71
N ILE A 18 6.32 -10.91 2.95
CA ILE A 18 6.62 -10.33 1.64
C ILE A 18 5.84 -11.12 0.60
N ALA A 19 4.79 -10.50 0.07
CA ALA A 19 3.95 -11.03 -0.99
C ALA A 19 4.35 -10.41 -2.33
N ASP A 20 5.44 -10.92 -2.88
CA ASP A 20 6.06 -10.48 -4.13
C ASP A 20 6.76 -11.69 -4.76
N ASN A 21 6.55 -11.92 -6.04
CA ASN A 21 7.17 -13.02 -6.76
C ASN A 21 8.26 -12.57 -7.76
N GLN A 22 8.67 -11.30 -7.70
CA GLN A 22 9.84 -10.79 -8.44
C GLN A 22 11.09 -10.94 -7.58
N ASP A 23 12.02 -11.75 -7.99
CA ASP A 23 13.20 -12.15 -7.20
C ASP A 23 14.03 -10.96 -6.69
N ILE A 24 14.30 -9.98 -7.55
CA ILE A 24 15.11 -8.80 -7.17
C ILE A 24 14.36 -7.90 -6.18
N SER A 25 13.10 -7.65 -6.44
CA SER A 25 12.25 -6.85 -5.54
C SER A 25 12.13 -7.50 -4.17
N LYS A 26 11.85 -8.79 -4.15
CA LYS A 26 11.77 -9.60 -2.93
C LYS A 26 13.08 -9.60 -2.16
N ALA A 27 14.21 -9.84 -2.82
CA ALA A 27 15.53 -9.83 -2.20
C ALA A 27 15.89 -8.46 -1.61
N GLY A 28 15.58 -7.37 -2.30
CA GLY A 28 15.80 -6.02 -1.81
C GLY A 28 14.97 -5.72 -0.57
N MET A 29 13.69 -6.09 -0.58
CA MET A 29 12.81 -5.90 0.57
C MET A 29 13.24 -6.75 1.77
N MET A 30 13.63 -8.01 1.54
CA MET A 30 14.17 -8.88 2.59
C MET A 30 15.42 -8.28 3.23
N PHE A 31 16.30 -7.72 2.42
CA PHE A 31 17.50 -7.04 2.92
C PHE A 31 17.13 -5.86 3.82
N LEU A 32 16.20 -4.99 3.40
CA LEU A 32 15.76 -3.85 4.21
C LEU A 32 15.13 -4.30 5.52
N LEU A 33 14.25 -5.29 5.48
CA LEU A 33 13.55 -5.80 6.67
C LEU A 33 14.49 -6.50 7.65
N SER A 34 15.51 -7.22 7.15
CA SER A 34 16.48 -7.92 7.99
C SER A 34 17.31 -6.97 8.87
N LYS A 35 17.37 -5.69 8.51
CA LYS A 35 18.07 -4.64 9.28
C LYS A 35 17.20 -4.00 10.36
N GLN A 36 15.90 -4.32 10.40
CA GLN A 36 14.97 -3.69 11.33
C GLN A 36 14.81 -4.52 12.61
N LYS A 37 14.97 -3.88 13.75
CA LYS A 37 14.83 -4.52 15.06
C LYS A 37 13.38 -4.93 15.35
N GLU A 38 12.43 -4.23 14.75
CA GLU A 38 10.99 -4.44 14.94
C GLU A 38 10.43 -5.63 14.17
N VAL A 39 11.22 -6.25 13.31
CA VAL A 39 10.82 -7.44 12.56
C VAL A 39 11.14 -8.68 13.40
N SER A 40 10.11 -9.34 13.91
CA SER A 40 10.26 -10.57 14.71
C SER A 40 10.41 -11.82 13.86
N LEU A 41 9.73 -11.84 12.71
CA LEU A 41 9.73 -12.96 11.78
C LEU A 41 9.51 -12.43 10.37
N LEU A 42 10.25 -12.96 9.42
CA LEU A 42 10.19 -12.57 8.02
C LEU A 42 9.78 -13.79 7.19
N LEU A 43 8.64 -13.67 6.51
CA LEU A 43 8.03 -14.72 5.70
C LEU A 43 7.89 -14.26 4.25
N GLU A 44 7.81 -15.20 3.35
CA GLU A 44 7.60 -14.97 1.93
C GLU A 44 6.34 -15.68 1.46
N ALA A 45 5.64 -15.08 0.51
CA ALA A 45 4.54 -15.71 -0.22
C ALA A 45 4.69 -15.42 -1.70
N ASP A 46 4.70 -16.44 -2.52
CA ASP A 46 4.87 -16.31 -3.97
C ASP A 46 3.53 -16.26 -4.72
N ASN A 47 2.45 -16.56 -4.04
CA ASN A 47 1.10 -16.55 -4.59
C ASN A 47 0.03 -16.28 -3.51
N LYS A 48 -1.18 -16.03 -3.97
CA LYS A 48 -2.30 -15.70 -3.09
C LYS A 48 -2.65 -16.82 -2.08
N ALA A 49 -2.54 -18.08 -2.50
CA ALA A 49 -2.84 -19.21 -1.61
C ALA A 49 -1.85 -19.29 -0.45
N GLU A 50 -0.57 -19.12 -0.73
CA GLU A 50 0.48 -19.06 0.30
C GLU A 50 0.29 -17.87 1.23
N LEU A 51 -0.03 -16.69 0.69
CA LEU A 51 -0.32 -15.50 1.48
C LEU A 51 -1.46 -15.76 2.47
N ILE A 52 -2.56 -16.33 2.02
CA ILE A 52 -3.70 -16.64 2.89
C ILE A 52 -3.32 -17.66 3.96
N GLN A 53 -2.57 -18.68 3.60
CA GLN A 53 -2.09 -19.69 4.55
C GLN A 53 -1.24 -19.06 5.65
N GLN A 54 -0.32 -18.18 5.29
CA GLN A 54 0.53 -17.49 6.26
C GLN A 54 -0.25 -16.50 7.13
N LEU A 55 -1.25 -15.82 6.57
CA LEU A 55 -2.15 -14.95 7.35
C LEU A 55 -2.96 -15.71 8.39
N ARG A 56 -3.34 -16.96 8.12
CA ARG A 56 -4.00 -17.81 9.10
C ARG A 56 -3.09 -18.14 10.28
N LEU A 57 -1.80 -18.32 10.02
CA LEU A 57 -0.80 -18.59 11.07
C LEU A 57 -0.36 -17.32 11.82
N TYR A 58 -0.31 -16.19 11.09
CA TYR A 58 0.16 -14.91 11.61
C TYR A 58 -0.86 -13.80 11.29
N PRO A 59 -2.04 -13.80 11.94
CA PRO A 59 -3.14 -12.89 11.59
C PRO A 59 -2.87 -11.41 11.92
N GLN A 60 -1.80 -11.13 12.65
CA GLN A 60 -1.37 -9.75 12.99
C GLN A 60 -0.16 -9.29 12.20
N ALA A 61 0.21 -10.01 11.14
CA ALA A 61 1.38 -9.67 10.34
C ALA A 61 1.20 -8.35 9.56
N VAL A 62 2.31 -7.74 9.21
CA VAL A 62 2.37 -6.70 8.19
C VAL A 62 2.63 -7.39 6.85
N ILE A 63 1.76 -7.16 5.88
CA ILE A 63 1.91 -7.70 4.54
C ILE A 63 2.46 -6.61 3.62
N ILE A 64 3.58 -6.88 2.95
CA ILE A 64 4.10 -6.05 1.86
C ILE A 64 3.69 -6.73 0.58
N LEU A 65 2.70 -6.17 -0.12
CA LEU A 65 2.02 -6.81 -1.24
C LEU A 65 2.27 -6.09 -2.55
N ASP A 66 2.81 -6.79 -3.54
CA ASP A 66 2.65 -6.39 -4.92
C ASP A 66 1.31 -6.94 -5.44
N TYR A 67 0.28 -6.10 -5.39
CA TYR A 67 -1.07 -6.46 -5.80
C TYR A 67 -1.13 -6.98 -7.23
N THR A 68 -0.35 -6.40 -8.14
CA THR A 68 -0.40 -6.72 -9.57
C THR A 68 0.11 -8.12 -9.89
N LEU A 69 0.88 -8.71 -9.00
CA LEU A 69 1.49 -10.03 -9.19
C LEU A 69 0.70 -11.19 -8.56
N PHE A 70 -0.35 -10.90 -7.80
CA PHE A 70 -1.02 -11.92 -6.97
C PHE A 70 -2.39 -12.34 -7.46
N ASN A 71 -2.73 -11.99 -8.68
CA ASN A 71 -3.94 -12.48 -9.37
C ASN A 71 -5.24 -12.26 -8.59
N PHE A 72 -5.38 -11.09 -7.98
CA PHE A 72 -6.64 -10.66 -7.39
C PHE A 72 -7.65 -10.32 -8.49
N ALA A 73 -8.91 -10.69 -8.30
CA ALA A 73 -9.97 -10.38 -9.23
C ALA A 73 -10.30 -8.88 -9.31
N GLY A 74 -9.97 -8.14 -8.25
CA GLY A 74 -10.17 -6.70 -8.15
C GLY A 74 -9.93 -6.21 -6.74
N ALA A 75 -10.11 -4.91 -6.53
CA ALA A 75 -9.95 -4.29 -5.21
C ALA A 75 -10.87 -4.91 -4.16
N ASP A 76 -12.08 -5.29 -4.56
CA ASP A 76 -13.07 -5.90 -3.64
C ASP A 76 -12.54 -7.18 -3.00
N GLU A 77 -11.85 -8.03 -3.76
CA GLU A 77 -11.27 -9.26 -3.20
C GLU A 77 -10.22 -8.94 -2.12
N LEU A 78 -9.38 -7.96 -2.36
CA LEU A 78 -8.37 -7.52 -1.39
C LEU A 78 -9.03 -6.93 -0.13
N ILE A 79 -10.07 -6.12 -0.30
CA ILE A 79 -10.83 -5.52 0.80
C ILE A 79 -11.48 -6.61 1.66
N VAL A 80 -12.09 -7.61 1.04
CA VAL A 80 -12.70 -8.76 1.75
C VAL A 80 -11.63 -9.54 2.53
N LEU A 81 -10.45 -9.72 1.93
CA LEU A 81 -9.35 -10.39 2.63
C LEU A 81 -8.87 -9.59 3.85
N GLN A 82 -8.78 -8.28 3.74
CA GLN A 82 -8.45 -7.41 4.87
C GLN A 82 -9.53 -7.46 5.96
N GLU A 83 -10.79 -7.45 5.60
CA GLU A 83 -11.90 -7.58 6.56
C GLU A 83 -11.88 -8.91 7.32
N ARG A 84 -11.42 -9.97 6.66
CA ARG A 84 -11.25 -11.29 7.27
C ARG A 84 -10.09 -11.32 8.27
N PHE A 85 -9.02 -10.56 8.01
CA PHE A 85 -7.83 -10.47 8.86
C PHE A 85 -7.64 -9.03 9.36
N LYS A 86 -8.54 -8.55 10.20
CA LYS A 86 -8.63 -7.16 10.66
C LYS A 86 -7.40 -6.67 11.42
N GLU A 87 -6.65 -7.57 12.04
CA GLU A 87 -5.47 -7.21 12.83
C GLU A 87 -4.20 -7.09 11.98
N ALA A 88 -4.24 -7.50 10.72
CA ALA A 88 -3.14 -7.36 9.79
C ALA A 88 -3.10 -5.94 9.21
N ASP A 89 -1.90 -5.46 8.93
CA ASP A 89 -1.68 -4.20 8.22
C ASP A 89 -1.04 -4.48 6.87
N TRP A 90 -1.33 -3.65 5.88
CA TRP A 90 -0.94 -3.87 4.50
C TRP A 90 -0.15 -2.68 3.98
N ILE A 91 0.96 -2.95 3.34
CA ILE A 91 1.70 -1.97 2.53
C ILE A 91 1.58 -2.43 1.08
N LEU A 92 0.86 -1.66 0.27
CA LEU A 92 0.86 -1.86 -1.18
C LEU A 92 2.21 -1.40 -1.73
N PHE A 93 2.89 -2.29 -2.43
CA PHE A 93 4.24 -2.07 -2.93
C PHE A 93 4.35 -2.61 -4.36
N SER A 94 4.02 -1.76 -5.32
CA SER A 94 3.90 -2.12 -6.73
C SER A 94 4.58 -1.08 -7.63
N ASP A 95 4.81 -1.43 -8.89
CA ASP A 95 5.33 -0.48 -9.89
C ASP A 95 4.27 0.53 -10.29
N GLU A 96 3.06 0.06 -10.57
CA GLU A 96 1.92 0.91 -10.93
C GLU A 96 0.64 0.44 -10.26
N LEU A 97 -0.17 1.39 -9.80
CA LEU A 97 -1.51 1.14 -9.28
C LEU A 97 -2.43 2.23 -9.83
N SER A 98 -3.60 1.84 -10.34
CA SER A 98 -4.56 2.81 -10.85
C SER A 98 -5.15 3.68 -9.74
N LEU A 99 -5.47 4.92 -10.07
CA LEU A 99 -6.09 5.84 -9.11
C LEU A 99 -7.43 5.31 -8.59
N SER A 100 -8.22 4.67 -9.44
CA SER A 100 -9.48 4.03 -9.05
C SER A 100 -9.27 2.93 -8.01
N PHE A 101 -8.29 2.05 -8.23
CA PHE A 101 -7.92 1.01 -7.27
C PHE A 101 -7.45 1.61 -5.94
N LEU A 102 -6.55 2.58 -6.00
CA LEU A 102 -6.01 3.24 -4.81
C LEU A 102 -7.11 3.90 -3.98
N ARG A 103 -8.02 4.62 -4.62
CA ARG A 103 -9.17 5.22 -3.93
C ARG A 103 -10.03 4.17 -3.25
N GLN A 104 -10.39 3.14 -3.97
CA GLN A 104 -11.26 2.09 -3.45
C GLN A 104 -10.65 1.40 -2.24
N VAL A 105 -9.38 1.03 -2.29
CA VAL A 105 -8.68 0.31 -1.22
C VAL A 105 -8.36 1.24 -0.05
N LEU A 106 -7.77 2.41 -0.31
CA LEU A 106 -7.32 3.31 0.74
C LEU A 106 -8.48 3.94 1.52
N PHE A 107 -9.64 4.13 0.89
CA PHE A 107 -10.83 4.63 1.59
C PHE A 107 -11.66 3.53 2.27
N SER A 108 -11.39 2.28 1.97
CA SER A 108 -12.10 1.15 2.60
C SER A 108 -11.63 0.88 4.03
N SER A 109 -10.36 1.08 4.31
CA SER A 109 -9.77 0.78 5.62
C SER A 109 -8.46 1.54 5.85
N MET A 110 -8.21 1.94 7.08
CA MET A 110 -6.94 2.52 7.52
C MET A 110 -5.79 1.51 7.60
N ALA A 111 -6.09 0.23 7.43
CA ALA A 111 -5.08 -0.84 7.45
C ALA A 111 -4.20 -0.87 6.19
N PHE A 112 -4.58 -0.16 5.12
CA PHE A 112 -3.83 -0.08 3.88
C PHE A 112 -2.96 1.16 3.82
N GLY A 113 -1.67 0.98 3.70
CA GLY A 113 -0.70 2.00 3.29
C GLY A 113 -0.20 1.73 1.89
N VAL A 114 0.53 2.66 1.32
CA VAL A 114 1.10 2.51 -0.02
C VAL A 114 2.44 3.23 -0.14
N VAL A 115 3.38 2.52 -0.75
CA VAL A 115 4.66 3.03 -1.23
C VAL A 115 4.96 2.35 -2.56
N MET A 116 5.49 3.08 -3.52
CA MET A 116 5.75 2.54 -4.86
C MET A 116 7.17 1.96 -4.93
N LYS A 117 7.40 1.02 -5.84
CA LYS A 117 8.73 0.39 -6.02
C LYS A 117 9.81 1.35 -6.47
N ASP A 118 9.44 2.46 -7.11
CA ASP A 118 10.36 3.53 -7.53
C ASP A 118 10.59 4.60 -6.46
N ASN A 119 9.93 4.51 -5.31
CA ASN A 119 10.18 5.42 -4.19
C ASN A 119 11.60 5.21 -3.62
N SER A 120 12.11 6.25 -2.95
CA SER A 120 13.40 6.18 -2.30
C SER A 120 13.43 5.12 -1.20
N LYS A 121 14.62 4.63 -0.90
CA LYS A 121 14.84 3.72 0.23
C LYS A 121 14.30 4.32 1.54
N GLU A 122 14.48 5.61 1.73
CA GLU A 122 14.03 6.35 2.92
C GLU A 122 12.51 6.35 3.04
N GLU A 123 11.78 6.54 1.94
CA GLU A 123 10.31 6.46 1.96
C GLU A 123 9.83 5.03 2.25
N ILE A 124 10.45 4.04 1.63
CA ILE A 124 10.13 2.62 1.87
C ILE A 124 10.35 2.28 3.35
N MET A 125 11.46 2.71 3.91
CA MET A 125 11.78 2.50 5.33
C MET A 125 10.78 3.20 6.26
N THR A 126 10.35 4.41 5.91
CA THR A 126 9.31 5.13 6.66
C THR A 126 7.99 4.37 6.65
N ALA A 127 7.59 3.81 5.50
CA ALA A 127 6.38 3.00 5.40
C ALA A 127 6.45 1.76 6.30
N ILE A 128 7.59 1.07 6.33
CA ILE A 128 7.82 -0.09 7.18
C ILE A 128 7.72 0.30 8.66
N GLN A 129 8.38 1.37 9.07
CA GLN A 129 8.35 1.85 10.46
C GLN A 129 6.96 2.28 10.90
N CYS A 130 6.20 2.95 10.04
CA CYS A 130 4.81 3.28 10.32
C CYS A 130 3.96 2.02 10.54
N ALA A 131 4.12 1.02 9.68
CA ALA A 131 3.38 -0.24 9.79
C ALA A 131 3.66 -0.98 11.10
N THR A 132 4.90 -0.97 11.60
CA THR A 132 5.23 -1.60 12.89
C THR A 132 4.45 -0.96 14.05
N ARG A 133 4.09 0.31 13.92
CA ARG A 133 3.34 1.09 14.91
C ARG A 133 1.84 1.13 14.63
N LYS A 134 1.36 0.34 13.69
CA LYS A 134 -0.03 0.35 13.20
C LYS A 134 -0.46 1.74 12.69
N GLN A 135 0.47 2.47 12.10
CA GLN A 135 0.23 3.76 11.48
C GLN A 135 0.23 3.61 9.97
N ARG A 136 -0.71 4.29 9.32
CA ARG A 136 -0.82 4.32 7.87
C ARG A 136 0.22 5.26 7.27
N TYR A 137 0.89 4.81 6.22
CA TYR A 137 1.75 5.64 5.39
C TYR A 137 1.26 5.64 3.95
N ILE A 138 1.13 6.83 3.38
CA ILE A 138 0.83 7.03 1.96
C ILE A 138 1.96 7.89 1.40
N CYS A 139 2.68 7.39 0.39
CA CYS A 139 3.79 8.14 -0.21
C CYS A 139 3.30 9.43 -0.88
N ASN A 140 4.19 10.41 -1.00
CA ASN A 140 3.85 11.74 -1.51
C ASN A 140 3.23 11.71 -2.91
N HIS A 141 3.75 10.86 -3.79
CA HIS A 141 3.22 10.72 -5.14
C HIS A 141 1.73 10.31 -5.14
N VAL A 142 1.38 9.29 -4.38
CA VAL A 142 0.00 8.82 -4.26
C VAL A 142 -0.88 9.84 -3.56
N SER A 143 -0.39 10.48 -2.50
CA SER A 143 -1.12 11.56 -1.82
C SER A 143 -1.49 12.69 -2.79
N ASN A 144 -0.55 13.10 -3.63
CA ASN A 144 -0.78 14.13 -4.64
C ASN A 144 -1.79 13.69 -5.70
N LEU A 145 -1.73 12.44 -6.15
CA LEU A 145 -2.71 11.87 -7.07
C LEU A 145 -4.13 11.88 -6.49
N LEU A 146 -4.28 11.47 -5.24
CA LEU A 146 -5.57 11.46 -4.55
C LEU A 146 -6.15 12.87 -4.41
N LEU A 147 -5.33 13.85 -4.06
CA LEU A 147 -5.76 15.23 -3.88
C LEU A 147 -6.11 15.90 -5.22
N SER A 148 -5.30 15.72 -6.26
CA SER A 148 -5.57 16.28 -7.58
C SER A 148 -6.82 15.69 -8.21
N GLY A 149 -7.10 14.39 -7.98
CA GLY A 149 -8.29 13.71 -8.44
C GLY A 149 -9.59 14.15 -7.78
N THR A 150 -9.54 14.70 -6.57
CA THR A 150 -10.73 15.23 -5.85
C THR A 150 -11.08 16.65 -6.23
N SER A 151 -10.11 17.46 -6.66
CA SER A 151 -10.34 18.84 -7.07
C SER A 151 -10.70 19.00 -8.54
N SER A 152 -10.53 17.97 -9.35
CA SER A 152 -10.55 18.06 -10.80
C SER A 152 -11.89 17.76 -11.50
N PRO A 153 -12.84 16.93 -10.99
CA PRO A 153 -13.97 16.51 -11.84
C PRO A 153 -15.03 17.58 -12.08
N LEU A 154 -15.18 18.55 -11.18
CA LEU A 154 -16.20 19.59 -11.29
C LEU A 154 -15.72 20.87 -11.97
N ALA A 155 -14.45 21.21 -11.78
CA ALA A 155 -13.87 22.40 -12.39
C ALA A 155 -13.37 22.15 -13.82
N ALA A 156 -12.82 20.97 -14.11
CA ALA A 156 -12.29 20.62 -15.42
C ALA A 156 -13.38 20.34 -16.45
N SER A 157 -14.47 19.69 -16.06
CA SER A 157 -15.56 19.40 -16.99
C SER A 157 -16.31 20.67 -17.43
N SER A 158 -16.46 21.64 -16.55
CA SER A 158 -17.12 22.90 -16.90
C SER A 158 -16.23 23.83 -17.73
N MET A 159 -14.91 23.80 -17.51
CA MET A 159 -13.97 24.60 -18.30
C MET A 159 -13.69 24.00 -19.68
N ASP A 160 -13.58 22.69 -19.78
CA ASP A 160 -13.33 22.01 -21.04
C ASP A 160 -14.53 22.11 -22.00
N ASP A 161 -15.74 21.96 -21.49
CA ASP A 161 -16.94 22.14 -22.27
C ASP A 161 -17.09 23.58 -22.80
N HIS A 162 -16.69 24.56 -22.00
CA HIS A 162 -16.73 25.96 -22.40
C HIS A 162 -15.65 26.29 -23.43
N LEU A 163 -14.46 25.73 -23.28
CA LEU A 163 -13.36 25.90 -24.23
C LEU A 163 -13.63 25.19 -25.57
N LEU A 164 -14.15 23.97 -25.53
CA LEU A 164 -14.56 23.22 -26.71
C LEU A 164 -15.66 23.94 -27.50
N THR A 165 -16.66 24.48 -26.83
CA THR A 165 -17.76 25.22 -27.46
C THR A 165 -17.26 26.50 -28.15
N GLN A 166 -16.33 27.22 -27.58
CA GLN A 166 -15.74 28.42 -28.21
C GLN A 166 -14.82 28.06 -29.37
N THR A 167 -14.06 26.98 -29.25
CA THR A 167 -13.19 26.49 -30.31
C THR A 167 -13.99 25.99 -31.50
N GLU A 168 -15.08 25.27 -31.28
CA GLU A 168 -16.00 24.83 -32.32
C GLU A 168 -16.67 26.01 -33.03
N LYS A 169 -17.10 27.04 -32.32
CA LYS A 169 -17.67 28.26 -32.91
C LYS A 169 -16.64 29.02 -33.72
N ASN A 170 -15.38 29.04 -33.34
CA ASN A 170 -14.30 29.69 -34.09
C ASN A 170 -13.91 28.93 -35.35
N ILE A 171 -14.02 27.61 -35.36
CA ILE A 171 -13.71 26.75 -36.50
C ILE A 171 -14.82 26.83 -37.57
N LEU A 172 -16.07 26.99 -37.17
CA LEU A 172 -17.22 27.09 -38.03
C LEU A 172 -17.40 28.47 -38.67
N LYS A 173 -16.65 29.47 -38.29
CA LYS A 173 -16.57 30.79 -38.90
C LYS A 173 -15.42 30.89 -39.91
#